data_431e81598095de59f6ded04d1aa6b3a0
#
_entry.id   431e81598095de59f6ded04d1aa6b3a0
#
_cell.length_a   1.000
_cell.length_b   1.000
_cell.length_c   1.000
_cell.angle_alpha   90.00
_cell.angle_beta   90.00
_cell.angle_gamma   90.00
#
_symmetry.space_group_name_H-M   'P 1'
#
loop_
_entity.id
_entity.type
_entity.pdbx_description
1 polymer ?
#
loop_
_entity_poly.entity_id
_entity_poly.type
_entity_poly.pdbx_seq_one_letter_code
_entity_poly.pdbx_strand_id
1 'polypeptide(L)'
;MCIRDRYPDLYVANDFGLNVVLKNNGDGTFSDVTSDSDAGGYSTSMGVATGDLDNNGTNDIYVANMFSKMGRRIIAYVSEEDYPDGIYEQIVGSCAGNQLYSRNTGTSPFTELSEDSGINGVGWAFGPAMADFDNDGLLDIYATTGFMSFDRTKPDG
;
A
#
# COMPACT_ATOMS: atom_id res chain seq x y z
N MET A 1 2.92 3.25 -12.66
CA MET A 1 1.85 2.34 -13.11
C MET A 1 1.62 2.61 -14.58
N CYS A 2 1.72 1.64 -15.48
CA CYS A 2 1.44 1.86 -16.89
C CYS A 2 0.14 1.16 -17.24
N ILE A 3 -0.90 1.92 -17.45
CA ILE A 3 -1.97 1.49 -18.33
C ILE A 3 -1.33 1.44 -19.73
N ARG A 4 -1.58 0.43 -20.55
CA ARG A 4 -0.99 0.20 -21.89
C ARG A 4 -1.06 1.39 -22.90
N ASP A 5 -1.32 2.59 -22.42
CA ASP A 5 -1.42 3.82 -23.24
C ASP A 5 -0.08 4.55 -23.43
N ARG A 6 1.01 4.01 -22.87
CA ARG A 6 2.39 4.54 -22.90
C ARG A 6 2.64 5.79 -22.04
N TYR A 7 1.66 6.21 -21.25
CA TYR A 7 1.81 7.33 -20.33
C TYR A 7 1.90 6.79 -18.90
N PRO A 8 3.00 7.02 -18.17
CA PRO A 8 3.12 6.57 -16.78
C PRO A 8 2.15 7.34 -15.88
N ASP A 9 1.34 6.60 -15.14
CA ASP A 9 0.50 7.12 -14.07
C ASP A 9 1.32 7.34 -12.79
N LEU A 10 0.77 8.06 -11.83
CA LEU A 10 1.38 8.28 -10.53
C LEU A 10 0.54 7.65 -9.43
N TYR A 11 1.23 6.99 -8.50
CA TYR A 11 0.67 6.63 -7.21
C TYR A 11 1.41 7.44 -6.14
N VAL A 12 0.66 8.21 -5.36
CA VAL A 12 1.19 9.08 -4.30
C VAL A 12 0.90 8.43 -2.96
N ALA A 13 1.94 7.90 -2.34
CA ALA A 13 1.89 7.34 -1.00
C ALA A 13 2.04 8.46 0.03
N ASN A 14 1.03 8.66 0.86
CA ASN A 14 0.99 9.74 1.84
C ASN A 14 1.13 9.18 3.27
N ASP A 15 2.01 9.79 4.04
CA ASP A 15 2.10 9.54 5.47
C ASP A 15 1.00 10.32 6.21
N PHE A 16 0.21 9.62 7.02
CA PHE A 16 -0.98 10.16 7.70
C PHE A 16 -2.00 10.84 6.77
N GLY A 17 -2.25 10.23 5.60
CA GLY A 17 -3.16 10.80 4.62
C GLY A 17 -3.74 9.77 3.66
N LEU A 18 -4.65 10.23 2.81
CA LEU A 18 -5.17 9.42 1.72
C LEU A 18 -4.09 9.23 0.65
N ASN A 19 -3.84 8.00 0.26
CA ASN A 19 -3.06 7.70 -0.93
C ASN A 19 -3.86 8.10 -2.18
N VAL A 20 -3.16 8.56 -3.19
CA VAL A 20 -3.80 9.13 -4.38
C VAL A 20 -3.32 8.43 -5.65
N VAL A 21 -4.25 8.12 -6.54
CA VAL A 21 -3.98 7.57 -7.87
C VAL A 21 -4.27 8.64 -8.92
N LEU A 22 -3.24 9.04 -9.65
CA LEU A 22 -3.33 10.05 -10.71
C LEU A 22 -3.08 9.40 -12.07
N LYS A 23 -4.10 9.41 -12.91
CA LYS A 23 -4.00 8.95 -14.30
C LYS A 23 -3.39 10.05 -15.16
N ASN A 24 -2.37 9.70 -15.94
CA ASN A 24 -1.77 10.58 -16.92
C ASN A 24 -2.67 10.69 -18.18
N ASN A 25 -3.05 11.89 -18.55
CA ASN A 25 -3.92 12.15 -19.71
C ASN A 25 -3.16 12.16 -21.06
N GLY A 26 -1.82 12.09 -21.02
CA GLY A 26 -0.99 12.10 -22.22
C GLY A 26 -0.75 13.48 -22.85
N ASP A 27 -1.25 14.53 -22.24
CA ASP A 27 -1.12 15.93 -22.66
C ASP A 27 -0.32 16.80 -21.67
N GLY A 28 0.28 16.14 -20.66
CA GLY A 28 1.02 16.80 -19.58
C GLY A 28 0.15 17.10 -18.35
N THR A 29 -1.11 16.69 -18.35
CA THR A 29 -2.01 16.80 -17.20
C THR A 29 -2.33 15.45 -16.58
N PHE A 30 -2.85 15.46 -15.35
CA PHE A 30 -3.29 14.27 -14.62
C PHE A 30 -4.73 14.43 -14.15
N SER A 31 -5.45 13.31 -14.12
CA SER A 31 -6.78 13.20 -13.53
C SER A 31 -6.71 12.37 -12.25
N ASP A 32 -7.31 12.87 -11.17
CA ASP A 32 -7.47 12.09 -9.95
C ASP A 32 -8.54 11.00 -10.17
N VAL A 33 -8.11 9.75 -10.05
CA VAL A 33 -8.95 8.57 -10.23
C VAL A 33 -8.94 7.69 -8.97
N THR A 34 -8.60 8.27 -7.83
CA THR A 34 -8.45 7.55 -6.56
C THR A 34 -9.70 6.76 -6.20
N SER A 35 -10.86 7.40 -6.22
CA SER A 35 -12.14 6.77 -5.90
C SER A 35 -12.56 5.67 -6.89
N ASP A 36 -12.17 5.81 -8.15
CA ASP A 36 -12.54 4.84 -9.19
C ASP A 36 -11.56 3.67 -9.25
N SER A 37 -10.39 3.82 -8.64
CA SER A 37 -9.31 2.83 -8.71
C SER A 37 -9.37 1.77 -7.62
N ASP A 38 -10.07 2.01 -6.52
CA ASP A 38 -10.09 1.18 -5.30
C ASP A 38 -8.70 0.92 -4.69
N ALA A 39 -7.69 1.74 -5.04
CA ALA A 39 -6.33 1.65 -4.50
C ALA A 39 -5.93 2.87 -3.66
N GLY A 40 -6.89 3.74 -3.36
CA GLY A 40 -6.72 4.86 -2.44
C GLY A 40 -7.22 4.49 -1.06
N GLY A 41 -6.53 4.91 -0.04
CA GLY A 41 -6.98 4.68 1.33
C GLY A 41 -6.17 5.53 2.30
N TYR A 42 -6.71 5.78 3.47
CA TYR A 42 -5.98 6.44 4.53
C TYR A 42 -4.93 5.47 5.09
N SER A 43 -3.67 5.91 5.15
CA SER A 43 -2.59 5.07 5.65
C SER A 43 -1.41 5.88 6.17
N THR A 44 -0.43 5.18 6.71
CA THR A 44 0.85 5.71 7.17
C THR A 44 1.93 5.25 6.20
N SER A 45 1.82 5.68 4.93
CA SER A 45 2.64 5.16 3.85
C SER A 45 4.05 5.73 3.88
N MET A 46 5.04 4.81 3.81
CA MET A 46 6.47 5.12 3.87
C MET A 46 7.20 4.82 2.55
N GLY A 47 6.51 4.16 1.62
CA GLY A 47 7.07 3.85 0.31
C GLY A 47 6.14 3.00 -0.54
N VAL A 48 6.40 2.97 -1.84
CA VAL A 48 5.61 2.21 -2.81
C VAL A 48 6.53 1.53 -3.82
N ALA A 49 6.17 0.29 -4.21
CA ALA A 49 6.75 -0.41 -5.34
C ALA A 49 5.64 -0.89 -6.27
N THR A 50 5.93 -0.97 -7.55
CA THR A 50 4.98 -1.45 -8.55
C THR A 50 5.66 -2.48 -9.46
N GLY A 51 4.91 -3.51 -9.83
CA GLY A 51 5.37 -4.56 -10.74
C GLY A 51 4.24 -5.53 -11.04
N ASP A 52 4.42 -6.33 -12.05
CA ASP A 52 3.48 -7.38 -12.47
C ASP A 52 3.84 -8.68 -11.71
N LEU A 53 3.20 -8.90 -10.56
CA LEU A 53 3.54 -10.02 -9.65
C LEU A 53 3.07 -11.38 -10.17
N ASP A 54 1.99 -11.42 -10.94
CA ASP A 54 1.37 -12.65 -11.44
C ASP A 54 1.51 -12.85 -12.95
N ASN A 55 2.31 -12.00 -13.61
CA ASN A 55 2.56 -12.03 -15.07
C ASN A 55 1.29 -11.90 -15.91
N ASN A 56 0.28 -11.16 -15.42
CA ASN A 56 -0.98 -10.93 -16.14
C ASN A 56 -0.90 -9.75 -17.13
N GLY A 57 0.23 -9.05 -17.19
CA GLY A 57 0.48 -7.90 -18.06
C GLY A 57 0.01 -6.56 -17.47
N THR A 58 -0.38 -6.53 -16.19
CA THR A 58 -0.72 -5.31 -15.45
C THR A 58 0.14 -5.17 -14.21
N ASN A 59 0.46 -3.94 -13.82
CA ASN A 59 1.23 -3.72 -12.61
C ASN A 59 0.33 -3.74 -11.37
N ASP A 60 0.80 -4.45 -10.36
CA ASP A 60 0.31 -4.40 -8.99
C ASP A 60 1.00 -3.28 -8.22
N ILE A 61 0.43 -2.90 -7.09
CA ILE A 61 0.95 -1.84 -6.22
C ILE A 61 1.15 -2.41 -4.82
N TYR A 62 2.38 -2.37 -4.33
CA TYR A 62 2.67 -2.65 -2.93
C TYR A 62 3.00 -1.36 -2.20
N VAL A 63 2.31 -1.10 -1.09
CA VAL A 63 2.49 0.07 -0.24
C VAL A 63 3.05 -0.36 1.11
N ALA A 64 4.25 0.10 1.41
CA ALA A 64 4.88 -0.10 2.71
C ALA A 64 4.33 0.93 3.70
N ASN A 65 3.74 0.45 4.78
CA ASN A 65 3.12 1.24 5.83
C ASN A 65 3.72 0.93 7.20
N MET A 66 3.50 1.82 8.13
CA MET A 66 3.72 1.51 9.53
C MET A 66 2.68 0.47 9.98
N PHE A 67 3.13 -0.56 10.67
CA PHE A 67 2.25 -1.59 11.25
C PHE A 67 2.42 -1.66 12.74
N SER A 68 1.32 -1.62 13.48
CA SER A 68 1.32 -1.77 14.93
C SER A 68 0.35 -2.86 15.38
N LYS A 69 0.88 -3.94 15.92
CA LYS A 69 0.06 -4.98 16.58
C LYS A 69 -0.81 -4.41 17.71
N MET A 70 -0.28 -3.42 18.43
CA MET A 70 -1.02 -2.75 19.50
C MET A 70 -2.17 -1.92 18.93
N GLY A 71 -1.92 -1.19 17.85
CA GLY A 71 -2.95 -0.41 17.15
C GLY A 71 -4.10 -1.30 16.68
N ARG A 72 -3.83 -2.42 16.02
CA ARG A 72 -4.86 -3.39 15.62
C ARG A 72 -5.66 -3.94 16.80
N ARG A 73 -5.02 -4.20 17.93
CA ARG A 73 -5.73 -4.63 19.15
C ARG A 73 -6.65 -3.56 19.71
N ILE A 74 -6.25 -2.29 19.67
CA ILE A 74 -7.07 -1.18 20.15
C ILE A 74 -8.28 -0.99 19.23
N ILE A 75 -8.08 -1.00 17.91
CA ILE A 75 -9.16 -0.86 16.92
C ILE A 75 -10.25 -1.91 17.10
N ALA A 76 -9.89 -3.14 17.49
CA ALA A 76 -10.88 -4.19 17.72
C ALA A 76 -11.86 -3.91 18.88
N TYR A 77 -11.61 -2.87 19.68
CA TYR A 77 -12.45 -2.47 20.83
C TYR A 77 -13.10 -1.11 20.65
N VAL A 78 -12.95 -0.47 19.51
CA VAL A 78 -13.58 0.81 19.18
C VAL A 78 -14.53 0.63 18.00
N SER A 79 -15.57 1.40 17.96
CA SER A 79 -16.55 1.39 16.86
C SER A 79 -16.61 2.75 16.18
N GLU A 80 -17.13 2.76 14.95
CA GLU A 80 -17.31 3.97 14.17
C GLU A 80 -18.15 5.02 14.91
N GLU A 81 -19.15 4.56 15.67
CA GLU A 81 -20.06 5.42 16.45
C GLU A 81 -19.35 6.24 17.55
N ASP A 82 -18.14 5.83 17.95
CA ASP A 82 -17.36 6.51 18.99
C ASP A 82 -16.61 7.74 18.45
N TYR A 83 -16.59 7.96 17.13
CA TYR A 83 -15.78 8.99 16.49
C TYR A 83 -16.60 9.88 15.54
N PRO A 84 -16.15 11.13 15.31
CA PRO A 84 -16.70 11.97 14.23
C PRO A 84 -16.49 11.34 12.86
N ASP A 85 -17.33 11.72 11.90
CA ASP A 85 -17.28 11.24 10.51
C ASP A 85 -15.87 11.27 9.92
N GLY A 86 -15.43 10.15 9.36
CA GLY A 86 -14.14 9.99 8.70
C GLY A 86 -12.94 9.80 9.63
N ILE A 87 -13.08 9.94 10.95
CA ILE A 87 -11.97 9.74 11.89
C ILE A 87 -11.73 8.24 12.15
N TYR A 88 -12.78 7.45 12.19
CA TYR A 88 -12.66 6.02 12.40
C TYR A 88 -11.87 5.35 11.27
N GLU A 89 -12.18 5.66 10.02
CA GLU A 89 -11.46 5.15 8.85
C GLU A 89 -9.99 5.57 8.86
N GLN A 90 -9.69 6.79 9.31
CA GLN A 90 -8.31 7.25 9.45
C GLN A 90 -7.53 6.43 10.49
N ILE A 91 -8.17 6.12 11.62
CA ILE A 91 -7.57 5.30 12.69
C ILE A 91 -7.34 3.87 12.18
N VAL A 92 -8.36 3.27 11.56
CA VAL A 92 -8.27 1.92 10.99
C VAL A 92 -7.18 1.84 9.93
N GLY A 93 -7.17 2.76 8.97
CA GLY A 93 -6.18 2.82 7.91
C GLY A 93 -4.75 3.01 8.43
N SER A 94 -4.57 3.84 9.46
CA SER A 94 -3.25 4.04 10.08
C SER A 94 -2.69 2.79 10.75
N CYS A 95 -3.50 1.77 10.99
CA CYS A 95 -3.09 0.52 11.63
C CYS A 95 -3.23 -0.71 10.72
N ALA A 96 -3.66 -0.53 9.49
CA ALA A 96 -3.90 -1.61 8.55
C ALA A 96 -2.61 -2.39 8.21
N GLY A 97 -1.46 -1.72 8.21
CA GLY A 97 -0.18 -2.28 7.82
C GLY A 97 0.07 -2.17 6.32
N ASN A 98 0.97 -2.99 5.82
CA ASN A 98 1.33 -2.96 4.40
C ASN A 98 0.14 -3.38 3.53
N GLN A 99 0.05 -2.79 2.35
CA GLN A 99 -1.07 -3.01 1.43
C GLN A 99 -0.56 -3.54 0.09
N LEU A 100 -1.31 -4.47 -0.47
CA LEU A 100 -1.10 -5.01 -1.81
C LEU A 100 -2.39 -4.84 -2.61
N TYR A 101 -2.28 -4.13 -3.71
CA TYR A 101 -3.37 -3.91 -4.66
C TYR A 101 -3.03 -4.57 -5.99
N SER A 102 -3.89 -5.49 -6.44
CA SER A 102 -3.76 -6.17 -7.72
C SER A 102 -4.98 -5.93 -8.60
N ARG A 103 -4.83 -6.10 -9.91
CA ARG A 103 -5.92 -6.01 -10.87
C ARG A 103 -5.73 -6.94 -12.05
N ASN A 104 -6.86 -7.44 -12.57
CA ASN A 104 -6.86 -8.40 -13.68
C ASN A 104 -6.65 -7.76 -15.05
N THR A 105 -6.98 -6.49 -15.22
CA THR A 105 -6.82 -5.73 -16.47
C THR A 105 -6.41 -4.30 -16.21
N GLY A 106 -5.76 -3.66 -17.17
CA GLY A 106 -5.28 -2.29 -17.02
C GLY A 106 -6.36 -1.23 -16.77
N THR A 107 -7.64 -1.58 -16.89
CA THR A 107 -8.78 -0.67 -16.72
C THR A 107 -9.73 -1.05 -15.60
N SER A 108 -9.57 -2.24 -15.01
CA SER A 108 -10.39 -2.64 -13.86
C SER A 108 -9.92 -1.89 -12.60
N PRO A 109 -10.82 -1.69 -11.62
CA PRO A 109 -10.42 -1.31 -10.28
C PRO A 109 -9.41 -2.30 -9.70
N PHE A 110 -8.63 -1.86 -8.74
CA PHE A 110 -7.74 -2.74 -7.99
C PHE A 110 -8.54 -3.55 -6.95
N THR A 111 -8.01 -4.72 -6.61
CA THR A 111 -8.48 -5.54 -5.50
C THR A 111 -7.39 -5.55 -4.45
N GLU A 112 -7.73 -5.23 -3.22
CA GLU A 112 -6.80 -5.34 -2.10
C GLU A 112 -6.62 -6.80 -1.68
N LEU A 113 -5.39 -7.28 -1.68
CA LEU A 113 -5.00 -8.66 -1.35
C LEU A 113 -4.13 -8.75 -0.10
N SER A 114 -4.03 -7.70 0.70
CA SER A 114 -3.08 -7.57 1.81
C SER A 114 -3.22 -8.65 2.87
N GLU A 115 -4.45 -9.00 3.26
CA GLU A 115 -4.72 -10.05 4.26
C GLU A 115 -4.54 -11.46 3.67
N ASP A 116 -5.08 -11.69 2.48
CA ASP A 116 -5.05 -13.01 1.82
C ASP A 116 -3.62 -13.43 1.46
N SER A 117 -2.78 -12.47 1.08
CA SER A 117 -1.35 -12.71 0.81
C SER A 117 -0.47 -12.74 2.05
N GLY A 118 -0.99 -12.32 3.21
CA GLY A 118 -0.25 -12.32 4.48
C GLY A 118 0.85 -11.26 4.61
N ILE A 119 0.86 -10.25 3.70
CA ILE A 119 1.93 -9.22 3.68
C ILE A 119 1.68 -8.05 4.64
N ASN A 120 0.48 -7.92 5.19
CA ASN A 120 0.08 -6.77 5.98
C ASN A 120 0.86 -6.62 7.31
N GLY A 121 1.37 -7.71 7.87
CA GLY A 121 1.95 -7.76 9.22
C GLY A 121 3.47 -7.70 9.30
N VAL A 122 4.17 -7.14 8.32
CA VAL A 122 5.66 -7.17 8.23
C VAL A 122 6.36 -6.17 9.17
N GLY A 123 5.62 -5.38 9.93
CA GLY A 123 6.17 -4.35 10.81
C GLY A 123 6.24 -2.98 10.15
N TRP A 124 7.02 -2.06 10.72
CA TRP A 124 7.23 -0.74 10.13
C TRP A 124 8.12 -0.89 8.90
N ALA A 125 7.49 -0.85 7.74
CA ALA A 125 8.16 -1.08 6.47
C ALA A 125 8.49 0.22 5.75
N PHE A 126 9.68 0.22 5.12
CA PHE A 126 10.19 1.34 4.34
C PHE A 126 10.77 0.81 3.03
N GLY A 127 10.88 1.68 2.02
CA GLY A 127 11.65 1.44 0.82
C GLY A 127 11.43 0.07 0.17
N PRO A 128 10.21 -0.27 -0.23
CA PRO A 128 9.92 -1.54 -0.85
C PRO A 128 10.55 -1.63 -2.24
N ALA A 129 10.87 -2.86 -2.67
CA ALA A 129 11.30 -3.17 -4.02
C ALA A 129 10.61 -4.44 -4.52
N MET A 130 10.36 -4.51 -5.82
CA MET A 130 9.89 -5.70 -6.50
C MET A 130 10.98 -6.15 -7.49
N ALA A 131 11.41 -7.40 -7.37
CA ALA A 131 12.35 -8.05 -8.27
C ALA A 131 12.21 -9.56 -8.15
N ASP A 132 12.62 -10.28 -9.18
CA ASP A 132 12.74 -11.74 -9.13
C ASP A 132 14.06 -12.07 -8.40
N PHE A 133 13.98 -12.34 -7.08
CA PHE A 133 15.16 -12.58 -6.25
C PHE A 133 15.66 -14.03 -6.30
N ASP A 134 14.79 -14.99 -6.65
CA ASP A 134 15.13 -16.41 -6.70
C ASP A 134 15.24 -16.97 -8.14
N ASN A 135 14.99 -16.13 -9.15
CA ASN A 135 15.05 -16.43 -10.58
C ASN A 135 14.02 -17.48 -11.03
N ASP A 136 12.81 -17.44 -10.47
CA ASP A 136 11.71 -18.32 -10.86
C ASP A 136 10.82 -17.72 -11.97
N GLY A 137 11.06 -16.46 -12.34
CA GLY A 137 10.34 -15.73 -13.38
C GLY A 137 9.14 -14.94 -12.86
N LEU A 138 8.89 -14.94 -11.55
CA LEU A 138 7.89 -14.11 -10.88
C LEU A 138 8.59 -12.99 -10.10
N LEU A 139 7.88 -11.89 -9.85
CA LEU A 139 8.42 -10.85 -8.99
C LEU A 139 8.14 -11.17 -7.53
N ASP A 140 9.17 -11.03 -6.70
CA ASP A 140 9.09 -11.05 -5.25
C ASP A 140 8.96 -9.64 -4.69
N ILE A 141 8.48 -9.54 -3.45
CA ILE A 141 8.42 -8.29 -2.71
C ILE A 141 9.49 -8.30 -1.62
N TYR A 142 10.39 -7.33 -1.67
CA TYR A 142 11.34 -7.05 -0.60
C TYR A 142 10.95 -5.75 0.09
N ALA A 143 10.74 -5.78 1.39
CA ALA A 143 10.48 -4.59 2.19
C ALA A 143 11.45 -4.54 3.37
N THR A 144 12.14 -3.41 3.51
CA THR A 144 12.98 -3.17 4.68
C THR A 144 12.11 -2.78 5.86
N THR A 145 12.39 -3.34 7.01
CA THR A 145 11.76 -2.94 8.27
C THR A 145 12.84 -2.46 9.22
N GLY A 146 12.53 -1.52 10.06
CA GLY A 146 13.45 -1.07 11.08
C GLY A 146 12.96 0.16 11.79
N PHE A 147 13.12 0.12 13.09
CA PHE A 147 12.98 1.26 13.97
C PHE A 147 14.30 1.38 14.73
N MET A 148 14.86 2.57 14.78
CA MET A 148 16.08 2.78 15.56
C MET A 148 15.73 2.77 17.04
N SER A 149 15.89 1.62 17.70
CA SER A 149 15.81 1.53 19.15
C SER A 149 16.97 2.31 19.80
N PHE A 150 16.64 3.13 20.76
CA PHE A 150 17.65 3.77 21.60
C PHE A 150 18.43 2.74 22.43
N ASP A 151 17.82 1.62 22.74
CA ASP A 151 18.43 0.53 23.49
C ASP A 151 18.53 -0.75 22.62
N ARG A 152 19.71 -0.96 22.03
CA ARG A 152 20.00 -2.14 21.18
C ARG A 152 19.88 -3.49 21.89
N THR A 153 19.68 -3.50 23.21
CA THR A 153 19.47 -4.74 24.00
C THR A 153 18.02 -5.14 24.08
N LYS A 154 17.10 -4.25 23.67
CA LYS A 154 15.66 -4.52 23.65
C LYS A 154 15.21 -4.78 22.23
N PRO A 155 14.39 -5.82 22.00
CA PRO A 155 13.80 -6.04 20.67
C PRO A 155 12.90 -4.85 20.33
N ASP A 156 13.08 -4.31 19.12
CA ASP A 156 12.15 -3.36 18.54
C ASP A 156 10.83 -4.11 18.30
N GLY A 157 9.78 -3.66 18.98
CA GLY A 157 8.51 -4.36 19.19
C GLY A 157 7.65 -4.58 17.96
#